data_2af0bb77c0c127a642f43b9dd48d76e7
#
_entry.id   2af0bb77c0c127a642f43b9dd48d76e7
#
_cell.length_a   1.000
_cell.length_b   1.000
_cell.length_c   1.000
_cell.angle_alpha   90.00
_cell.angle_beta   90.00
_cell.angle_gamma   90.00
#
_symmetry.space_group_name_H-M   'P 1'
#
loop_
_entity.id
_entity.type
_entity.pdbx_description
1 polymer ?
#
loop_
_entity_poly.entity_id
_entity_poly.type
_entity_poly.pdbx_seq_one_letter_code
_entity_poly.pdbx_strand_id
1 'polypeptide(L)'
;MLIEIDWRFIERSISLWDRTRCLYAYVHPKRRELLYIGKTDGSTSVRARFDAEDKDGLFEFFDAELNVRAVRVAVGTVILDERIRLTRELLLDTEGLLIRRTDPPGNIVHPRTTRPGLRVRCRGHWPHPQRDFRDVG
;
A
#
# COMPACT_ATOMS: atom_id res chain seq x y z
N MET A 1 0.20 11.11 16.25
CA MET A 1 1.39 10.39 15.73
C MET A 1 1.44 10.57 14.22
N LEU A 2 2.56 11.04 13.71
CA LEU A 2 2.77 11.21 12.27
C LEU A 2 3.66 10.09 11.74
N ILE A 3 3.19 9.43 10.68
CA ILE A 3 3.95 8.44 9.91
C ILE A 3 4.13 8.98 8.51
N GLU A 4 5.35 8.95 7.99
CA GLU A 4 5.63 9.26 6.61
C GLU A 4 5.89 7.97 5.83
N ILE A 5 5.42 7.90 4.59
CA ILE A 5 5.65 6.76 3.72
C ILE A 5 6.28 7.27 2.43
N ASP A 6 7.46 6.73 2.11
CA ASP A 6 8.15 7.04 0.86
C ASP A 6 7.80 5.96 -0.16
N TRP A 7 7.02 6.35 -1.17
CA TRP A 7 6.55 5.46 -2.23
C TRP A 7 7.49 5.50 -3.43
N ARG A 8 7.95 4.34 -3.88
CA ARG A 8 8.80 4.20 -5.05
C ARG A 8 8.29 3.11 -5.97
N PHE A 9 8.23 3.38 -7.27
CA PHE A 9 7.96 2.33 -8.24
C PHE A 9 9.10 1.34 -8.29
N ILE A 10 8.79 0.06 -8.42
CA ILE A 10 9.77 -1.03 -8.41
C ILE A 10 10.78 -0.91 -9.55
N GLU A 11 10.39 -0.41 -10.72
CA GLU A 11 11.32 -0.23 -11.83
C GLU A 11 12.46 0.75 -11.52
N ARG A 12 12.31 1.56 -10.49
CA ARG A 12 13.38 2.46 -10.02
C ARG A 12 14.42 1.74 -9.16
N SER A 13 14.04 0.64 -8.53
CA SER A 13 14.95 -0.18 -7.71
C SER A 13 14.37 -1.57 -7.57
N ILE A 14 14.93 -2.51 -8.31
CA ILE A 14 14.46 -3.91 -8.35
C ILE A 14 14.55 -4.58 -6.97
N SER A 15 15.50 -4.14 -6.13
CA SER A 15 15.64 -4.69 -4.77
C SER A 15 14.41 -4.48 -3.89
N LEU A 16 13.51 -3.55 -4.27
CA LEU A 16 12.24 -3.35 -3.55
C LEU A 16 11.34 -4.59 -3.59
N TRP A 17 11.50 -5.47 -4.59
CA TRP A 17 10.75 -6.73 -4.63
C TRP A 17 10.98 -7.61 -3.40
N ASP A 18 12.14 -7.54 -2.80
CA ASP A 18 12.52 -8.36 -1.65
C ASP A 18 12.25 -7.68 -0.31
N ARG A 19 11.68 -6.48 -0.32
CA ARG A 19 11.37 -5.73 0.89
C ARG A 19 10.28 -6.41 1.69
N THR A 20 10.45 -6.41 3.02
CA THR A 20 9.48 -6.88 4.00
C THR A 20 9.10 -5.72 4.93
N ARG A 21 8.07 -5.89 5.74
CA ARG A 21 7.56 -4.88 6.69
C ARG A 21 7.34 -3.52 6.02
N CYS A 22 6.61 -3.55 4.93
CA CYS A 22 6.32 -2.36 4.16
C CYS A 22 4.90 -2.41 3.62
N LEU A 23 4.48 -1.29 3.03
CA LEU A 23 3.28 -1.25 2.22
C LEU A 23 3.65 -1.44 0.75
N TYR A 24 2.69 -1.85 -0.05
CA TYR A 24 2.82 -1.85 -1.50
C TYR A 24 1.48 -1.48 -2.12
N ALA A 25 1.52 -1.05 -3.36
CA ALA A 25 0.32 -0.67 -4.09
C ALA A 25 0.42 -1.12 -5.54
N TYR A 26 -0.72 -1.53 -6.09
CA TYR A 26 -0.84 -1.76 -7.53
C TYR A 26 -1.51 -0.53 -8.14
N VAL A 27 -0.90 -0.04 -9.21
CA VAL A 27 -1.24 1.23 -9.82
C VAL A 27 -1.52 1.02 -11.30
N HIS A 28 -2.51 1.73 -11.83
CA HIS A 28 -2.79 1.72 -13.26
C HIS A 28 -1.51 2.10 -14.04
N PRO A 29 -1.17 1.38 -15.12
CA PRO A 29 0.11 1.60 -15.82
C PRO A 29 0.20 2.94 -16.52
N LYS A 30 -0.92 3.58 -16.85
CA LYS A 30 -0.98 4.82 -17.63
C LYS A 30 -1.64 5.99 -16.90
N ARG A 31 -2.32 5.75 -15.78
CA ARG A 31 -3.02 6.78 -15.01
C ARG A 31 -2.54 6.80 -13.58
N ARG A 32 -2.75 7.93 -12.91
CA ARG A 32 -2.52 8.04 -11.47
C ARG A 32 -3.72 7.49 -10.72
N GLU A 33 -3.87 6.18 -10.74
CA GLU A 33 -5.01 5.52 -10.14
C GLU A 33 -4.55 4.33 -9.30
N LEU A 34 -4.89 4.36 -8.02
CA LEU A 34 -4.67 3.25 -7.12
C LEU A 34 -5.66 2.14 -7.41
N LEU A 35 -5.16 0.92 -7.59
CA LEU A 35 -6.00 -0.26 -7.79
C LEU A 35 -6.07 -1.14 -6.56
N TYR A 36 -5.05 -1.14 -5.71
CA TYR A 36 -4.96 -1.99 -4.54
C TYR A 36 -3.84 -1.52 -3.61
N ILE A 37 -4.07 -1.62 -2.31
CA ILE A 37 -3.03 -1.38 -1.29
C ILE A 37 -2.93 -2.63 -0.42
N GLY A 38 -1.70 -3.09 -0.17
CA GLY A 38 -1.42 -4.20 0.70
C GLY A 38 -0.24 -3.93 1.62
N LYS A 39 0.03 -4.88 2.50
CA LYS A 39 1.20 -4.83 3.38
C LYS A 39 1.92 -6.16 3.40
N THR A 40 3.18 -6.13 3.74
CA THR A 40 3.98 -7.33 4.02
C THR A 40 4.30 -7.37 5.50
N ASP A 41 4.46 -8.58 6.04
CA ASP A 41 4.96 -8.78 7.40
C ASP A 41 6.49 -8.98 7.40
N GLY A 42 7.05 -9.41 8.54
CA GLY A 42 8.49 -9.59 8.69
C GLY A 42 9.07 -10.79 7.94
N SER A 43 8.22 -11.70 7.45
CA SER A 43 8.65 -12.95 6.80
C SER A 43 8.23 -13.04 5.34
N THR A 44 7.44 -12.08 4.85
CA THR A 44 6.87 -12.12 3.49
C THR A 44 7.34 -10.89 2.72
N SER A 45 7.91 -11.12 1.54
CA SER A 45 8.35 -10.05 0.66
C SER A 45 7.22 -9.52 -0.22
N VAL A 46 7.45 -8.35 -0.85
CA VAL A 46 6.53 -7.82 -1.85
C VAL A 46 6.34 -8.81 -3.00
N ARG A 47 7.43 -9.45 -3.46
CA ARG A 47 7.38 -10.47 -4.52
C ARG A 47 6.46 -11.62 -4.14
N ALA A 48 6.58 -12.12 -2.92
CA ALA A 48 5.75 -13.23 -2.46
C ALA A 48 4.27 -12.85 -2.40
N ARG A 49 3.96 -11.63 -1.97
CA ARG A 49 2.58 -11.11 -1.98
C ARG A 49 2.04 -10.97 -3.40
N PHE A 50 2.85 -10.44 -4.31
CA PHE A 50 2.47 -10.33 -5.72
C PHE A 50 2.12 -11.69 -6.30
N ASP A 51 2.94 -12.70 -6.08
CA ASP A 51 2.71 -14.05 -6.59
C ASP A 51 1.45 -14.69 -5.97
N ALA A 52 1.22 -14.45 -4.67
CA ALA A 52 0.03 -14.97 -3.99
C ALA A 52 -1.24 -14.33 -4.53
N GLU A 53 -1.23 -13.02 -4.77
CA GLU A 53 -2.39 -12.29 -5.28
C GLU A 53 -2.69 -12.65 -6.73
N ASP A 54 -1.68 -12.97 -7.53
CA ASP A 54 -1.87 -13.51 -8.87
C ASP A 54 -2.61 -14.86 -8.82
N LYS A 55 -2.20 -15.75 -7.93
CA LYS A 55 -2.87 -17.04 -7.74
C LYS A 55 -4.30 -16.90 -7.22
N ASP A 56 -4.54 -15.90 -6.39
CA ASP A 56 -5.86 -15.63 -5.81
C ASP A 56 -6.81 -14.94 -6.77
N GLY A 57 -6.35 -14.59 -7.98
CA GLY A 57 -7.21 -14.04 -9.03
C GLY A 57 -7.35 -12.53 -9.02
N LEU A 58 -6.55 -11.79 -8.27
CA LEU A 58 -6.65 -10.32 -8.21
C LEU A 58 -6.40 -9.69 -9.58
N PHE A 59 -5.38 -10.17 -10.30
CA PHE A 59 -5.05 -9.61 -11.62
C PHE A 59 -6.06 -10.00 -12.69
N GLU A 60 -6.69 -11.17 -12.57
CA GLU A 60 -7.83 -11.54 -13.40
C GLU A 60 -9.01 -10.60 -13.20
N PHE A 61 -9.27 -10.21 -11.94
CA PHE A 61 -10.29 -9.23 -11.62
C PHE A 61 -9.97 -7.87 -12.28
N PHE A 62 -8.72 -7.41 -12.21
CA PHE A 62 -8.34 -6.16 -12.86
C PHE A 62 -8.55 -6.20 -14.38
N ASP A 63 -8.21 -7.31 -15.01
CA ASP A 63 -8.42 -7.48 -16.45
C ASP A 63 -9.91 -7.49 -16.79
N ALA A 64 -10.68 -8.32 -16.11
CA ALA A 64 -12.09 -8.54 -16.42
C ALA A 64 -12.97 -7.34 -16.08
N GLU A 65 -12.75 -6.70 -14.93
CA GLU A 65 -13.66 -5.68 -14.41
C GLU A 65 -13.16 -4.25 -14.65
N LEU A 66 -11.85 -4.05 -14.74
CA LEU A 66 -11.26 -2.72 -14.87
C LEU A 66 -10.53 -2.51 -16.21
N ASN A 67 -10.45 -3.55 -17.03
CA ASN A 67 -9.73 -3.54 -18.30
C ASN A 67 -8.25 -3.15 -18.13
N VAL A 68 -7.63 -3.65 -17.07
CA VAL A 68 -6.21 -3.45 -16.76
C VAL A 68 -5.49 -4.78 -16.84
N ARG A 69 -4.60 -4.95 -17.83
CA ARG A 69 -3.88 -6.21 -18.07
C ARG A 69 -2.54 -6.30 -17.34
N ALA A 70 -1.97 -5.17 -16.99
CA ALA A 70 -0.71 -5.11 -16.28
C ALA A 70 -0.78 -3.97 -15.27
N VAL A 71 -0.07 -4.10 -14.17
CA VAL A 71 -0.04 -3.08 -13.12
C VAL A 71 1.39 -2.57 -12.94
N ARG A 72 1.52 -1.34 -12.45
CA ARG A 72 2.77 -0.87 -11.87
C ARG A 72 2.73 -1.18 -10.38
N VAL A 73 3.87 -1.53 -9.83
CA VAL A 73 3.98 -1.81 -8.40
C VAL A 73 4.78 -0.69 -7.74
N ALA A 74 4.18 -0.08 -6.72
CA ALA A 74 4.85 0.88 -5.86
C ALA A 74 5.06 0.26 -4.48
N VAL A 75 6.21 0.50 -3.87
CA VAL A 75 6.54 0.04 -2.52
C VAL A 75 6.63 1.24 -1.61
N GLY A 76 5.91 1.19 -0.50
CA GLY A 76 5.88 2.24 0.51
C GLY A 76 6.74 1.87 1.70
N THR A 77 7.86 2.55 1.86
CA THR A 77 8.73 2.40 3.01
C THR A 77 8.26 3.34 4.13
N VAL A 78 7.95 2.76 5.29
CA VAL A 78 7.48 3.53 6.44
C VAL A 78 8.67 4.20 7.12
N ILE A 79 8.56 5.51 7.33
CA ILE A 79 9.57 6.33 8.00
C ILE A 79 8.98 6.80 9.32
N LEU A 80 9.61 6.43 10.42
CA LEU A 80 9.16 6.76 11.76
C LEU A 80 10.21 7.58 12.49
N ASP A 81 9.77 8.35 13.50
CA ASP A 81 10.66 8.92 14.50
C ASP A 81 11.45 7.78 15.17
N GLU A 82 12.72 8.03 15.48
CA GLU A 82 13.63 7.02 16.06
C GLU A 82 13.07 6.36 17.33
N ARG A 83 12.23 7.06 18.08
CA ARG A 83 11.62 6.57 19.31
C ARG A 83 10.39 5.71 19.10
N ILE A 84 9.91 5.62 17.86
CA ILE A 84 8.71 4.86 17.52
C ILE A 84 9.13 3.58 16.80
N ARG A 85 8.68 2.45 17.33
CA ARG A 85 8.94 1.15 16.72
C ARG A 85 7.84 0.79 15.73
N LEU A 86 8.21 0.32 14.55
CA LEU A 86 7.25 -0.21 13.59
C LEU A 86 6.77 -1.58 14.06
N THR A 87 5.57 -1.61 14.61
CA THR A 87 4.93 -2.85 15.01
C THR A 87 4.00 -3.35 13.90
N ARG A 88 3.62 -4.62 14.00
CA ARG A 88 2.63 -5.22 13.09
C ARG A 88 1.31 -4.46 13.14
N GLU A 89 0.87 -4.08 14.34
CA GLU A 89 -0.39 -3.35 14.55
C GLU A 89 -0.32 -1.96 13.93
N LEU A 90 0.79 -1.26 14.07
CA LEU A 90 0.96 0.07 13.49
C LEU A 90 0.93 0.00 11.96
N LEU A 91 1.59 -0.99 11.37
CA LEU A 91 1.57 -1.20 9.94
C LEU A 91 0.16 -1.52 9.44
N LEU A 92 -0.57 -2.38 10.17
CA LEU A 92 -1.95 -2.73 9.85
C LEU A 92 -2.87 -1.51 9.93
N ASP A 93 -2.75 -0.69 10.96
CA ASP A 93 -3.57 0.52 11.12
C ASP A 93 -3.26 1.54 10.02
N THR A 94 -2.00 1.65 9.63
CA THR A 94 -1.57 2.54 8.55
C THR A 94 -2.16 2.11 7.20
N GLU A 95 -2.06 0.83 6.88
CA GLU A 95 -2.69 0.25 5.69
C GLU A 95 -4.20 0.51 5.69
N GLY A 96 -4.84 0.21 6.81
CA GLY A 96 -6.28 0.35 6.95
C GLY A 96 -6.76 1.79 6.74
N LEU A 97 -6.04 2.76 7.29
CA LEU A 97 -6.36 4.17 7.08
C LEU A 97 -6.30 4.54 5.60
N LEU A 98 -5.23 4.15 4.91
CA LEU A 98 -5.08 4.43 3.49
C LEU A 98 -6.18 3.77 2.65
N ILE A 99 -6.50 2.50 2.92
CA ILE A 99 -7.56 1.79 2.20
C ILE A 99 -8.91 2.48 2.40
N ARG A 100 -9.27 2.82 3.62
CA ARG A 100 -10.56 3.49 3.90
C ARG A 100 -10.67 4.85 3.23
N ARG A 101 -9.60 5.61 3.18
CA ARG A 101 -9.61 6.98 2.66
C ARG A 101 -9.50 7.06 1.15
N THR A 102 -8.87 6.08 0.49
CA THR A 102 -8.68 6.07 -0.96
C THR A 102 -9.63 5.12 -1.68
N ASP A 103 -10.14 4.12 -0.99
CA ASP A 103 -11.09 3.11 -1.51
C ASP A 103 -10.66 2.52 -2.85
N PRO A 104 -9.49 1.85 -2.92
CA PRO A 104 -9.06 1.25 -4.19
C PRO A 104 -10.00 0.11 -4.61
N PRO A 105 -10.29 -0.04 -5.90
CA PRO A 105 -11.26 -1.04 -6.36
C PRO A 105 -10.87 -2.48 -6.09
N GLY A 106 -9.59 -2.78 -5.93
CA GLY A 106 -9.11 -4.12 -5.60
C GLY A 106 -9.24 -4.50 -4.12
N ASN A 107 -9.44 -3.52 -3.24
CA ASN A 107 -9.62 -3.75 -1.81
C ASN A 107 -11.10 -3.92 -1.50
N ILE A 108 -11.58 -5.16 -1.62
CA ILE A 108 -13.00 -5.49 -1.42
C ILE A 108 -13.38 -5.40 0.06
N VAL A 109 -12.46 -5.82 0.96
CA VAL A 109 -12.68 -5.76 2.41
C VAL A 109 -11.93 -4.56 2.96
N HIS A 110 -12.68 -3.66 3.63
CA HIS A 110 -12.08 -2.50 4.28
C HIS A 110 -11.78 -2.84 5.75
N PRO A 111 -10.54 -2.63 6.20
CA PRO A 111 -10.19 -2.83 7.60
C PRO A 111 -11.00 -1.92 8.51
N ARG A 112 -11.44 -2.45 9.64
CA ARG A 112 -12.22 -1.69 10.64
C ARG A 112 -11.36 -1.13 11.76
N THR A 113 -10.08 -1.50 11.80
CA THR A 113 -9.17 -1.01 12.81
C THR A 113 -8.98 0.49 12.66
N THR A 114 -9.09 1.19 13.77
CA THR A 114 -8.84 2.63 13.85
C THR A 114 -7.79 2.89 14.92
N ARG A 115 -6.96 3.88 14.68
CA ARG A 115 -6.01 4.37 15.67
C ARG A 115 -6.18 5.88 15.76
N PRO A 116 -6.96 6.38 16.72
CA PRO A 116 -7.18 7.82 16.87
C PRO A 116 -5.87 8.58 16.96
N GLY A 117 -5.78 9.71 16.27
CA GLY A 117 -4.57 10.52 16.23
C GLY A 117 -3.52 10.05 15.22
N LEU A 118 -3.73 8.95 14.51
CA LEU A 118 -2.83 8.52 13.45
C LEU A 118 -2.92 9.49 12.27
N ARG A 119 -1.77 9.96 11.81
CA ARG A 119 -1.64 10.79 10.63
C ARG A 119 -0.60 10.17 9.71
N VAL A 120 -0.96 10.02 8.44
CA VAL A 120 -0.10 9.42 7.42
C VAL A 120 0.14 10.43 6.32
N ARG A 121 1.41 10.65 5.98
CA ARG A 121 1.81 11.48 4.85
C ARG A 121 2.53 10.63 3.82
N CYS A 122 2.00 10.64 2.59
CA CYS A 122 2.55 9.89 1.46
C CYS A 122 3.43 10.78 0.60
N ARG A 123 4.67 10.37 0.38
CA ARG A 123 5.67 11.07 -0.45
C ARG A 123 6.05 10.22 -1.64
N GLY A 124 6.82 10.81 -2.55
CA GLY A 124 7.39 10.10 -3.70
C GLY A 124 6.36 9.80 -4.78
N HIS A 125 6.34 8.58 -5.27
CA HIS A 125 5.51 8.16 -6.40
C HIS A 125 4.07 7.77 -5.99
N TRP A 126 3.56 8.35 -4.92
CA TRP A 126 2.18 8.12 -4.47
C TRP A 126 1.19 8.56 -5.57
N PRO A 127 0.31 7.66 -6.06
CA PRO A 127 -0.49 7.93 -7.26
C PRO A 127 -1.84 8.59 -6.99
N HIS A 128 -2.14 8.97 -5.76
CA HIS A 128 -3.41 9.58 -5.39
C HIS A 128 -3.21 11.08 -5.15
N PRO A 129 -4.20 11.94 -5.50
CA PRO A 129 -4.05 13.39 -5.29
C PRO A 129 -3.96 13.80 -3.82
N GLN A 130 -4.64 13.09 -2.93
CA GLN A 130 -4.52 13.35 -1.49
C GLN A 130 -3.26 12.63 -0.95
N ARG A 131 -2.45 13.36 -0.22
CA ARG A 131 -1.18 12.84 0.34
C ARG A 131 -1.13 12.83 1.85
N ASP A 132 -2.06 13.50 2.51
CA ASP A 132 -2.11 13.62 3.96
C ASP A 132 -3.44 13.06 4.45
N PHE A 133 -3.35 12.07 5.35
CA PHE A 133 -4.51 11.33 5.84
C PHE A 133 -4.51 11.33 7.35
N ARG A 134 -5.69 11.48 7.96
CA ARG A 134 -5.85 11.45 9.41
C ARG A 134 -6.94 10.48 9.80
N ASP A 135 -6.70 9.77 10.89
CA ASP A 135 -7.72 8.97 11.54
C ASP A 135 -8.39 9.85 12.59
N VAL A 136 -9.61 10.25 12.29
CA VAL A 136 -10.39 11.14 13.18
C VAL A 136 -11.39 10.37 14.05
N GLY A 137 -11.20 9.10 14.16
CA GLY A 137 -12.02 8.24 14.99
C GLY A 137 -12.92 7.36 14.26
#